data_46a49596d0db5023f92ed9104e863e41
#
_entry.id   46a49596d0db5023f92ed9104e863e41
#
_cell.length_a   1.000
_cell.length_b   1.000
_cell.length_c   1.000
_cell.angle_alpha   90.00
_cell.angle_beta   90.00
_cell.angle_gamma   90.00
#
_symmetry.space_group_name_H-M   'P 1'
#
loop_
_entity.id
_entity.type
_entity.pdbx_description
1 polymer ?
#
loop_
_entity_poly.entity_id
_entity_poly.type
_entity_poly.pdbx_seq_one_letter_code
_entity_poly.pdbx_strand_id
1 'polypeptide(L)'
;MLMNTIYLNDTNQVSIICQNCGLEHSIDTTKFNATEKKLEGKCRCEVSYKYKIEFRKRYRESVRLEGEYFIHGIKEKGKIIIRDLSMIGIQFECLNPNYISKDDVLRVKFNLDNSMRSEIRKHVKVIWVKDQSIGARFIETKFHKEDLESYLRI
;
A
#
# COMPACT_ATOMS: atom_id res chain seq x y z
N MET A 1 3.17 26.27 -2.88
CA MET A 1 1.93 25.65 -3.36
C MET A 1 1.95 24.15 -3.03
N LEU A 2 0.97 23.71 -2.29
CA LEU A 2 0.86 22.30 -1.95
C LEU A 2 0.46 21.50 -3.19
N MET A 3 1.22 20.44 -3.48
CA MET A 3 0.98 19.58 -4.63
C MET A 3 0.01 18.47 -4.23
N ASN A 4 -1.14 18.40 -4.89
CA ASN A 4 -2.11 17.35 -4.65
C ASN A 4 -1.63 16.03 -5.22
N THR A 5 -1.90 14.94 -4.52
CA THR A 5 -1.56 13.60 -4.97
C THR A 5 -2.75 12.96 -5.66
N ILE A 6 -2.51 12.36 -6.82
CA ILE A 6 -3.51 11.63 -7.59
C ILE A 6 -3.11 10.15 -7.61
N TYR A 7 -4.05 9.28 -7.26
CA TYR A 7 -3.88 7.84 -7.32
C TYR A 7 -4.45 7.30 -8.62
N LEU A 8 -3.74 6.34 -9.23
CA LEU A 8 -4.21 5.71 -10.45
C LEU A 8 -5.46 4.86 -10.18
N ASN A 9 -6.41 4.91 -11.13
CA ASN A 9 -7.54 3.99 -11.15
C ASN A 9 -7.16 2.69 -11.87
N ASP A 10 -8.09 1.75 -11.95
CA ASP A 10 -7.84 0.44 -12.57
C ASP A 10 -7.62 0.51 -14.09
N THR A 11 -7.96 1.63 -14.73
CA THR A 11 -7.80 1.83 -16.17
C THR A 11 -6.52 2.55 -16.55
N ASN A 12 -5.68 2.89 -15.58
CA ASN A 12 -4.47 3.70 -15.75
C ASN A 12 -4.74 5.09 -16.35
N GLN A 13 -5.94 5.60 -16.17
CA GLN A 13 -6.30 6.97 -16.55
C GLN A 13 -6.46 7.82 -15.32
N VAL A 14 -6.07 9.09 -15.45
CA VAL A 14 -6.22 10.09 -14.41
C VAL A 14 -7.16 11.16 -14.90
N SER A 15 -8.17 11.47 -14.11
CA SER A 15 -9.11 12.56 -14.40
C SER A 15 -8.81 13.74 -13.50
N ILE A 16 -8.61 14.90 -14.10
CA ILE A 16 -8.29 16.15 -13.40
C ILE A 16 -9.34 17.18 -13.75
N ILE A 17 -9.92 17.82 -12.73
CA ILE A 17 -10.87 18.90 -12.92
C ILE A 17 -10.16 20.23 -12.66
N CYS A 18 -10.18 21.13 -13.62
CA CYS A 18 -9.57 22.44 -13.47
C CYS A 18 -10.30 23.25 -12.39
N GLN A 19 -9.55 23.71 -11.39
CA GLN A 19 -10.11 24.49 -10.27
C GLN A 19 -10.65 25.85 -10.72
N ASN A 20 -10.19 26.36 -11.85
CA ASN A 20 -10.61 27.67 -12.35
C ASN A 20 -11.84 27.62 -13.27
N CYS A 21 -11.84 26.75 -14.28
CA CYS A 21 -12.91 26.68 -15.28
C CYS A 21 -13.79 25.42 -15.21
N GLY A 22 -13.45 24.45 -14.38
CA GLY A 22 -14.20 23.20 -14.24
C GLY A 22 -14.03 22.19 -15.36
N LEU A 23 -13.15 22.47 -16.34
CA LEU A 23 -12.91 21.54 -17.43
C LEU A 23 -12.23 20.26 -16.92
N GLU A 24 -12.75 19.12 -17.34
CA GLU A 24 -12.20 17.82 -17.01
C GLU A 24 -11.16 17.41 -18.05
N HIS A 25 -9.97 17.02 -17.58
CA HIS A 25 -8.89 16.47 -18.39
C HIS A 25 -8.70 15.01 -18.05
N SER A 26 -8.77 14.14 -19.05
CA SER A 26 -8.44 12.72 -18.89
C SER A 26 -7.04 12.47 -19.47
N ILE A 27 -6.17 11.89 -18.66
CA ILE A 27 -4.78 11.67 -19.03
C ILE A 27 -4.47 10.18 -18.94
N ASP A 28 -3.93 9.62 -20.02
CA ASP A 28 -3.50 8.24 -20.09
C ASP A 28 -2.08 8.13 -19.49
N THR A 29 -1.97 7.44 -18.35
CA THR A 29 -0.71 7.29 -17.64
C THR A 29 0.17 6.17 -18.18
N THR A 30 -0.29 5.39 -19.16
CA THR A 30 0.54 4.36 -19.79
C THR A 30 1.71 4.97 -20.55
N LYS A 31 1.60 6.25 -20.93
CA LYS A 31 2.65 7.01 -21.62
C LYS A 31 3.71 7.55 -20.67
N PHE A 32 3.50 7.46 -19.35
CA PHE A 32 4.46 7.92 -18.36
C PHE A 32 5.40 6.82 -17.95
N ASN A 33 6.67 7.16 -17.84
CA ASN A 33 7.67 6.31 -17.25
C ASN A 33 7.39 6.16 -15.75
N ALA A 34 7.62 4.99 -15.17
CA ALA A 34 7.43 4.72 -13.75
C ALA A 34 8.25 5.65 -12.83
N THR A 35 9.25 6.36 -13.36
CA THR A 35 10.04 7.35 -12.63
C THR A 35 9.42 8.75 -12.66
N GLU A 36 8.49 9.01 -13.58
CA GLU A 36 7.81 10.30 -13.67
C GLU A 36 6.64 10.35 -12.71
N LYS A 37 6.89 10.95 -11.55
CA LYS A 37 5.90 11.03 -10.46
C LYS A 37 5.17 12.37 -10.41
N LYS A 38 5.41 13.25 -11.38
CA LYS A 38 4.80 14.58 -11.43
C LYS A 38 4.09 14.78 -12.74
N LEU A 39 2.91 15.37 -12.66
CA LEU A 39 2.13 15.77 -13.80
C LEU A 39 2.02 17.30 -13.79
N GLU A 40 2.50 17.95 -14.84
CA GLU A 40 2.44 19.39 -15.02
C GLU A 40 1.81 19.70 -16.36
N GLY A 41 0.97 20.71 -16.40
CA GLY A 41 0.36 21.12 -17.63
C GLY A 41 -0.39 22.43 -17.49
N LYS A 42 -1.07 22.79 -18.57
CA LYS A 42 -1.82 24.03 -18.65
C LYS A 42 -3.21 23.75 -19.21
N CYS A 43 -4.23 24.22 -18.52
CA CYS A 43 -5.60 24.12 -18.98
C CYS A 43 -5.86 25.06 -20.14
N ARG A 44 -6.93 24.84 -20.92
CA ARG A 44 -7.37 25.76 -21.98
C ARG A 44 -7.65 27.16 -21.45
N CYS A 45 -8.00 27.31 -20.18
CA CYS A 45 -8.20 28.61 -19.55
C CYS A 45 -6.88 29.29 -19.14
N GLU A 46 -5.73 28.70 -19.52
CA GLU A 46 -4.37 29.17 -19.24
C GLU A 46 -3.88 29.02 -17.81
N VAL A 47 -4.69 28.44 -16.92
CA VAL A 47 -4.25 28.12 -15.56
C VAL A 47 -3.35 26.89 -15.58
N SER A 48 -2.18 27.01 -14.98
CA SER A 48 -1.24 25.90 -14.83
C SER A 48 -1.67 24.97 -13.70
N TYR A 49 -1.40 23.68 -13.87
CA TYR A 49 -1.64 22.69 -12.82
C TYR A 49 -0.41 21.83 -12.59
N LYS A 50 -0.31 21.31 -11.37
CA LYS A 50 0.80 20.48 -10.94
C LYS A 50 0.30 19.44 -9.96
N TYR A 51 0.50 18.16 -10.28
CA TYR A 51 0.06 17.04 -9.46
C TYR A 51 1.17 16.04 -9.28
N LYS A 52 1.16 15.39 -8.12
CA LYS A 52 2.01 14.23 -7.85
C LYS A 52 1.20 12.98 -8.17
N ILE A 53 1.76 12.07 -8.99
CA ILE A 53 1.11 10.83 -9.36
C ILE A 53 1.63 9.70 -8.49
N GLU A 54 0.72 8.97 -7.86
CA GLU A 54 1.03 7.74 -7.13
C GLU A 54 0.67 6.56 -8.03
N PHE A 55 1.69 5.83 -8.52
CA PHE A 55 1.50 4.70 -9.41
C PHE A 55 1.02 3.43 -8.70
N ARG A 56 1.00 3.41 -7.37
CA ARG A 56 0.45 2.31 -6.60
C ARG A 56 -1.07 2.37 -6.64
N LYS A 57 -1.69 1.25 -6.99
CA LYS A 57 -3.15 1.15 -7.07
C LYS A 57 -3.83 1.23 -5.71
N ARG A 58 -3.08 1.01 -4.63
CA ARG A 58 -3.59 1.04 -3.26
C ARG A 58 -2.68 1.88 -2.38
N TYR A 59 -3.31 2.61 -1.47
CA TYR A 59 -2.60 3.42 -0.50
C TYR A 59 -1.80 2.54 0.46
N ARG A 60 -0.56 2.93 0.72
CA ARG A 60 0.31 2.27 1.70
C ARG A 60 0.74 3.28 2.75
N GLU A 61 0.66 2.88 4.00
CA GLU A 61 1.13 3.69 5.11
C GLU A 61 2.40 3.10 5.68
N SER A 62 3.42 3.95 5.88
CA SER A 62 4.62 3.57 6.62
C SER A 62 4.27 3.49 8.09
N VAL A 63 4.56 2.34 8.71
CA VAL A 63 4.22 2.06 10.10
C VAL A 63 5.39 1.38 10.80
N ARG A 64 5.25 1.20 12.11
CA ARG A 64 6.14 0.35 12.90
C ARG A 64 5.28 -0.41 13.89
N LEU A 65 4.84 -1.60 13.49
CA LEU A 65 3.95 -2.42 14.29
C LEU A 65 4.62 -3.76 14.63
N GLU A 66 4.63 -4.10 15.90
CA GLU A 66 5.15 -5.39 16.35
C GLU A 66 4.14 -6.49 16.06
N GLY A 67 4.64 -7.64 15.63
CA GLY A 67 3.80 -8.77 15.31
C GLY A 67 4.56 -10.09 15.30
N GLU A 68 3.87 -11.12 14.86
CA GLU A 68 4.41 -12.47 14.75
C GLU A 68 3.96 -13.10 13.45
N TYR A 69 4.78 -14.00 12.91
CA TYR A 69 4.38 -14.86 11.80
C TYR A 69 4.42 -16.33 12.22
N PHE A 70 3.62 -17.13 11.54
CA PHE A 70 3.56 -18.57 11.71
C PHE A 70 3.56 -19.22 10.34
N ILE A 71 4.47 -20.17 10.11
CA ILE A 71 4.47 -20.97 8.90
C ILE A 71 3.69 -22.25 9.15
N HIS A 72 2.64 -22.45 8.33
CA HIS A 72 1.80 -23.62 8.45
C HIS A 72 2.57 -24.88 8.02
N GLY A 73 2.49 -25.92 8.83
CA GLY A 73 3.07 -27.23 8.53
C GLY A 73 4.45 -27.50 9.11
N ILE A 74 5.27 -26.50 9.38
CA ILE A 74 6.61 -26.69 9.94
C ILE A 74 6.81 -26.10 11.32
N LYS A 75 5.75 -25.62 11.94
CA LYS A 75 5.74 -25.04 13.31
C LYS A 75 6.77 -23.92 13.51
N GLU A 76 7.22 -23.28 12.45
CA GLU A 76 8.09 -22.12 12.57
C GLU A 76 7.26 -20.90 12.89
N LYS A 77 7.71 -20.13 13.86
CA LYS A 77 7.16 -18.82 14.20
C LYS A 77 8.29 -17.86 14.49
N GLY A 78 8.02 -16.58 14.32
CA GLY A 78 9.02 -15.56 14.64
C GLY A 78 8.40 -14.21 14.85
N LYS A 79 9.17 -13.32 15.47
CA LYS A 79 8.77 -11.93 15.68
C LYS A 79 9.09 -11.10 14.46
N ILE A 80 8.20 -10.19 14.13
CA ILE A 80 8.32 -9.30 12.98
C ILE A 80 7.98 -7.86 13.37
N ILE A 81 8.45 -6.94 12.54
CA ILE A 81 8.05 -5.53 12.58
C ILE A 81 7.39 -5.21 11.25
N ILE A 82 6.13 -4.83 11.27
CA ILE A 82 5.42 -4.37 10.08
C ILE A 82 5.93 -2.98 9.75
N ARG A 83 6.39 -2.77 8.52
CA ARG A 83 6.95 -1.49 8.04
C ARG A 83 6.01 -0.73 7.12
N ASP A 84 5.25 -1.44 6.30
CA ASP A 84 4.24 -0.87 5.42
C ASP A 84 2.95 -1.67 5.55
N LEU A 85 1.84 -0.98 5.54
CA LEU A 85 0.51 -1.57 5.64
C LEU A 85 -0.42 -0.95 4.61
N SER A 86 -1.16 -1.80 3.90
CA SER A 86 -2.21 -1.37 2.98
C SER A 86 -3.43 -2.28 3.14
N MET A 87 -4.49 -2.00 2.38
CA MET A 87 -5.68 -2.85 2.37
C MET A 87 -5.42 -4.23 1.77
N ILE A 88 -4.37 -4.39 0.97
CA ILE A 88 -4.11 -5.64 0.24
C ILE A 88 -2.87 -6.40 0.71
N GLY A 89 -2.01 -5.79 1.51
CA GLY A 89 -0.80 -6.48 1.94
C GLY A 89 0.06 -5.69 2.91
N ILE A 90 1.18 -6.30 3.24
CA ILE A 90 2.14 -5.77 4.20
C ILE A 90 3.57 -5.95 3.70
N GLN A 91 4.45 -5.10 4.21
CA GLN A 91 5.89 -5.33 4.19
C GLN A 91 6.36 -5.40 5.63
N PHE A 92 7.14 -6.42 5.95
CA PHE A 92 7.65 -6.60 7.31
C PHE A 92 9.10 -7.05 7.32
N GLU A 93 9.75 -6.85 8.45
CA GLU A 93 11.10 -7.33 8.72
C GLU A 93 11.05 -8.42 9.78
N CYS A 94 11.78 -9.51 9.55
CA CYS A 94 11.97 -10.55 10.54
C CYS A 94 13.09 -10.14 11.50
N LEU A 95 12.85 -10.26 12.81
CA LEU A 95 13.84 -9.91 13.82
C LEU A 95 14.92 -10.98 13.99
N ASN A 96 14.62 -12.21 13.59
CA ASN A 96 15.54 -13.35 13.67
C ASN A 96 15.69 -13.99 12.30
N PRO A 97 16.77 -14.78 12.07
CA PRO A 97 16.88 -15.55 10.84
C PRO A 97 15.65 -16.42 10.61
N ASN A 98 15.23 -16.54 9.35
CA ASN A 98 14.01 -17.23 8.97
C ASN A 98 14.22 -18.11 7.74
N TYR A 99 13.27 -19.01 7.50
CA TYR A 99 13.24 -19.88 6.32
C TYR A 99 12.11 -19.51 5.36
N ILE A 100 11.67 -18.26 5.39
CA ILE A 100 10.56 -17.79 4.55
C ILE A 100 11.03 -17.66 3.11
N SER A 101 10.26 -18.22 2.18
CA SER A 101 10.54 -18.20 0.74
C SER A 101 9.37 -17.58 -0.01
N LYS A 102 9.64 -17.10 -1.21
CA LYS A 102 8.60 -16.63 -2.13
C LYS A 102 7.53 -17.71 -2.31
N ASP A 103 6.29 -17.28 -2.37
CA ASP A 103 5.07 -18.10 -2.50
C ASP A 103 4.67 -18.87 -1.24
N ASP A 104 5.43 -18.78 -0.15
CA ASP A 104 4.99 -19.33 1.13
C ASP A 104 3.70 -18.65 1.61
N VAL A 105 2.86 -19.42 2.27
CA VAL A 105 1.65 -18.92 2.94
C VAL A 105 1.93 -18.84 4.43
N LEU A 106 1.81 -17.65 4.97
CA LEU A 106 2.04 -17.38 6.38
C LEU A 106 0.76 -16.90 7.04
N ARG A 107 0.62 -17.17 8.33
CA ARG A 107 -0.33 -16.48 9.17
C ARG A 107 0.42 -15.39 9.92
N VAL A 108 -0.07 -14.16 9.82
CA VAL A 108 0.50 -13.03 10.55
C VAL A 108 -0.48 -12.49 11.58
N LYS A 109 0.06 -12.04 12.69
CA LYS A 109 -0.69 -11.44 13.78
C LYS A 109 0.04 -10.19 14.23
N PHE A 110 -0.65 -9.07 14.27
CA PHE A 110 -0.09 -7.81 14.74
C PHE A 110 -1.17 -6.92 15.34
N ASN A 111 -0.76 -5.97 16.15
CA ASN A 111 -1.67 -4.99 16.73
C ASN A 111 -1.48 -3.65 16.08
N LEU A 112 -2.59 -3.00 15.73
CA LEU A 112 -2.57 -1.61 15.28
C LEU A 112 -2.23 -0.69 16.45
N ASP A 113 -1.56 0.41 16.18
CA ASP A 113 -1.21 1.41 17.20
C ASP A 113 -2.30 2.48 17.37
N ASN A 114 -3.54 2.07 17.17
CA ASN A 114 -4.71 2.90 17.44
C ASN A 114 -5.10 2.82 18.92
N SER A 115 -6.10 3.63 19.33
CA SER A 115 -6.57 3.67 20.73
C SER A 115 -7.07 2.32 21.22
N MET A 116 -7.66 1.52 20.35
CA MET A 116 -8.21 0.21 20.69
C MET A 116 -7.19 -0.92 20.61
N ARG A 117 -6.00 -0.66 20.09
CA ARG A 117 -4.98 -1.68 19.86
C ARG A 117 -5.51 -2.90 19.13
N SER A 118 -6.30 -2.66 18.08
CA SER A 118 -6.98 -3.71 17.32
C SER A 118 -6.01 -4.78 16.86
N GLU A 119 -6.31 -6.04 17.19
CA GLU A 119 -5.51 -7.19 16.79
C GLU A 119 -5.92 -7.62 15.39
N ILE A 120 -4.95 -7.72 14.51
CA ILE A 120 -5.14 -8.16 13.12
C ILE A 120 -4.53 -9.53 12.95
N ARG A 121 -5.31 -10.47 12.45
CA ARG A 121 -4.87 -11.83 12.11
C ARG A 121 -5.24 -12.11 10.66
N LYS A 122 -4.25 -12.35 9.82
CA LYS A 122 -4.46 -12.59 8.40
C LYS A 122 -3.52 -13.64 7.86
N HIS A 123 -3.98 -14.33 6.82
CA HIS A 123 -3.12 -15.17 5.99
C HIS A 123 -2.56 -14.33 4.87
N VAL A 124 -1.27 -14.49 4.62
CA VAL A 124 -0.57 -13.76 3.55
C VAL A 124 0.19 -14.73 2.68
N LYS A 125 0.33 -14.36 1.39
CA LYS A 125 1.21 -15.05 0.47
C LYS A 125 2.43 -14.18 0.22
N VAL A 126 3.61 -14.76 0.39
CA VAL A 126 4.87 -14.06 0.19
C VAL A 126 5.08 -13.78 -1.29
N ILE A 127 5.27 -12.50 -1.63
CA ILE A 127 5.49 -12.05 -2.99
C ILE A 127 6.96 -11.88 -3.30
N TRP A 128 7.73 -11.34 -2.36
CA TRP A 128 9.18 -11.19 -2.50
C TRP A 128 9.88 -11.29 -1.15
N VAL A 129 11.14 -11.71 -1.21
CA VAL A 129 12.03 -11.79 -0.05
C VAL A 129 13.34 -11.11 -0.41
N LYS A 130 13.80 -10.22 0.43
CA LYS A 130 15.11 -9.56 0.30
C LYS A 130 15.74 -9.44 1.69
N ASP A 131 16.74 -10.29 1.96
CA ASP A 131 17.37 -10.40 3.27
C ASP A 131 16.33 -10.68 4.38
N GLN A 132 16.17 -9.81 5.36
CA GLN A 132 15.19 -9.94 6.42
C GLN A 132 13.84 -9.28 6.08
N SER A 133 13.76 -8.59 4.94
CA SER A 133 12.55 -7.88 4.50
C SER A 133 11.68 -8.77 3.63
N ILE A 134 10.37 -8.74 3.86
CA ILE A 134 9.41 -9.59 3.17
C ILE A 134 8.20 -8.76 2.76
N GLY A 135 7.84 -8.86 1.49
CA GLY A 135 6.60 -8.30 0.96
C GLY A 135 5.57 -9.41 0.78
N ALA A 136 4.38 -9.22 1.30
CA ALA A 136 3.33 -10.23 1.28
C ALA A 136 1.96 -9.60 1.01
N ARG A 137 1.10 -10.38 0.35
CA ARG A 137 -0.26 -9.98 0.01
C ARG A 137 -1.25 -10.74 0.88
N PHE A 138 -2.27 -10.06 1.37
CA PHE A 138 -3.37 -10.71 2.09
C PHE A 138 -4.12 -11.65 1.14
N ILE A 139 -4.36 -12.88 1.58
CA ILE A 139 -5.11 -13.86 0.80
C ILE A 139 -6.59 -13.50 0.82
N GLU A 140 -7.08 -13.05 1.99
CA GLU A 140 -8.45 -12.59 2.13
C GLU A 140 -8.49 -11.14 2.61
N THR A 141 -9.28 -10.33 1.93
CA THR A 141 -9.43 -8.91 2.24
C THR A 141 -10.66 -8.59 3.09
N LYS A 142 -11.55 -9.58 3.31
CA LYS A 142 -12.80 -9.39 4.04
C LYS A 142 -12.63 -9.21 5.54
N PHE A 143 -11.71 -9.99 6.15
CA PHE A 143 -11.49 -9.91 7.59
C PHE A 143 -10.75 -8.64 7.97
N HIS A 144 -11.19 -8.02 9.05
CA HIS A 144 -10.61 -6.78 9.57
C HIS A 144 -10.64 -5.60 8.60
N LYS A 145 -11.55 -5.65 7.60
CA LYS A 145 -11.66 -4.58 6.60
C LYS A 145 -11.94 -3.23 7.24
N GLU A 146 -12.89 -3.18 8.17
CA GLU A 146 -13.27 -1.93 8.85
C GLU A 146 -12.14 -1.38 9.70
N ASP A 147 -11.44 -2.25 10.44
CA ASP A 147 -10.30 -1.85 11.26
C ASP A 147 -9.19 -1.24 10.40
N LEU A 148 -8.87 -1.86 9.27
CA LEU A 148 -7.83 -1.39 8.37
C LEU A 148 -8.24 -0.10 7.65
N GLU A 149 -9.48 0.00 7.18
CA GLU A 149 -9.98 1.22 6.54
C GLU A 149 -9.92 2.40 7.50
N SER A 150 -10.37 2.22 8.73
CA SER A 150 -10.32 3.24 9.75
C SER A 150 -8.90 3.66 10.09
N TYR A 151 -8.00 2.69 10.25
CA TYR A 151 -6.60 2.94 10.55
C TYR A 151 -5.88 3.67 9.42
N LEU A 152 -6.10 3.25 8.18
CA LEU A 152 -5.48 3.83 6.99
C LEU A 152 -6.17 5.11 6.51
N ARG A 153 -7.29 5.49 7.13
CA ARG A 153 -8.08 6.69 6.79
C ARG A 153 -8.55 6.72 5.33
N ILE A 154 -9.00 5.59 4.86
CA ILE A 154 -9.51 5.45 3.49
C ILE A 154 -11.03 5.61 3.50
#